data_f83c1e17a69224360d6532b667bd70e3
#
_entry.id   f83c1e17a69224360d6532b667bd70e3
#
_cell.length_a   1.000
_cell.length_b   1.000
_cell.length_c   1.000
_cell.angle_alpha   90.00
_cell.angle_beta   90.00
_cell.angle_gamma   90.00
#
_symmetry.space_group_name_H-M   'P 1'
#
loop_
_entity.id
_entity.type
_entity.pdbx_description
1 polymer ?
#
loop_
_entity_poly.entity_id
_entity_poly.type
_entity_poly.pdbx_seq_one_letter_code
_entity_poly.pdbx_strand_id
1 'polypeptide(L)'
;MPRRREVPKRDVLPDPKFGSVELTKFMNVLMIDGKKSVAERIVYGALEQIEKKTGKAAIEVFNEAIANAKPIVEVKSRRVGGANYQVPVEVRPSRRLALAMRWVRDAARKRGEKSMDLRLAGELIDAAEGRGGALKKREEVHRMAEANKASSHFRF
;
A
#
# COMPACT_ATOMS: atom_id res chain seq x y z
N MET A 1 1.88 -3.86 -26.07
CA MET A 1 0.52 -3.58 -25.55
C MET A 1 -0.50 -4.23 -26.47
N PRO A 2 -1.37 -5.10 -25.97
CA PRO A 2 -2.42 -5.67 -26.80
C PRO A 2 -3.43 -4.60 -27.16
N ARG A 3 -3.79 -4.54 -28.44
CA ARG A 3 -4.75 -3.53 -28.95
C ARG A 3 -6.17 -4.07 -29.09
N ARG A 4 -6.32 -5.40 -29.17
CA ARG A 4 -7.59 -6.04 -29.54
C ARG A 4 -8.30 -6.74 -28.39
N ARG A 5 -7.63 -6.93 -27.27
CA ARG A 5 -8.20 -7.61 -26.10
C ARG A 5 -7.56 -7.12 -24.82
N GLU A 6 -8.30 -7.21 -23.73
CA GLU A 6 -7.76 -7.01 -22.39
C GLU A 6 -6.92 -8.22 -21.99
N VAL A 7 -5.74 -7.95 -21.43
CA VAL A 7 -4.88 -9.01 -20.91
C VAL A 7 -5.53 -9.59 -19.65
N PRO A 8 -5.74 -10.93 -19.58
CA PRO A 8 -6.28 -11.53 -18.38
C PRO A 8 -5.33 -11.32 -17.19
N LYS A 9 -5.91 -11.04 -16.02
CA LYS A 9 -5.15 -10.91 -14.78
C LYS A 9 -4.70 -12.30 -14.33
N ARG A 10 -3.42 -12.42 -13.96
CA ARG A 10 -2.90 -13.65 -13.38
C ARG A 10 -3.42 -13.83 -11.96
N ASP A 11 -3.77 -15.06 -11.61
CA ASP A 11 -4.10 -15.41 -10.25
C ASP A 11 -2.85 -15.40 -9.38
N VAL A 12 -2.98 -14.82 -8.19
CA VAL A 12 -1.92 -14.80 -7.20
C VAL A 12 -2.22 -15.88 -6.16
N LEU A 13 -1.30 -16.83 -6.00
CA LEU A 13 -1.44 -17.90 -5.03
C LEU A 13 -1.18 -17.35 -3.61
N PRO A 14 -1.90 -17.86 -2.59
CA PRO A 14 -1.63 -17.51 -1.21
C PRO A 14 -0.23 -17.98 -0.80
N ASP A 15 0.37 -17.27 0.17
CA ASP A 15 1.67 -17.69 0.69
C ASP A 15 1.58 -19.00 1.48
N PRO A 16 2.63 -19.82 1.52
CA PRO A 16 2.57 -21.13 2.15
C PRO A 16 2.54 -21.09 3.69
N LYS A 17 3.00 -20.03 4.33
CA LYS A 17 3.05 -19.94 5.79
C LYS A 17 1.76 -19.45 6.43
N PHE A 18 1.12 -18.45 5.83
CA PHE A 18 -0.07 -17.81 6.38
C PHE A 18 -1.32 -18.00 5.51
N GLY A 19 -1.16 -18.54 4.32
CA GLY A 19 -2.27 -18.71 3.38
C GLY A 19 -2.91 -17.39 2.91
N SER A 20 -2.15 -16.30 2.90
CA SER A 20 -2.65 -14.96 2.58
C SER A 20 -2.28 -14.54 1.16
N VAL A 21 -3.28 -14.29 0.33
CA VAL A 21 -3.11 -13.73 -1.01
C VAL A 21 -2.57 -12.30 -0.93
N GLU A 22 -3.05 -11.51 0.02
CA GLU A 22 -2.58 -10.14 0.21
C GLU A 22 -1.10 -10.09 0.57
N LEU A 23 -0.64 -11.03 1.39
CA LEU A 23 0.77 -11.12 1.75
C LEU A 23 1.65 -11.42 0.53
N THR A 24 1.22 -12.35 -0.34
CA THR A 24 1.93 -12.63 -1.59
C THR A 24 1.95 -11.40 -2.52
N LYS A 25 0.84 -10.70 -2.63
CA LYS A 25 0.79 -9.44 -3.39
C LYS A 25 1.76 -8.41 -2.83
N PHE A 26 1.88 -8.31 -1.52
CA PHE A 26 2.83 -7.42 -0.88
C PHE A 26 4.29 -7.80 -1.17
N MET A 27 4.61 -9.08 -1.15
CA MET A 27 5.93 -9.57 -1.57
C MET A 27 6.25 -9.15 -3.01
N ASN A 28 5.28 -9.26 -3.91
CA ASN A 28 5.44 -8.83 -5.29
C ASN A 28 5.66 -7.31 -5.41
N VAL A 29 4.99 -6.52 -4.60
CA VAL A 29 5.17 -5.05 -4.55
C VAL A 29 6.56 -4.68 -4.01
N LEU A 30 7.06 -5.41 -3.03
CA LEU A 30 8.36 -5.19 -2.42
C LEU A 30 9.51 -5.62 -3.32
N MET A 31 9.29 -6.60 -4.19
CA MET A 31 10.30 -7.20 -5.05
C MET A 31 11.01 -6.18 -5.94
N ILE A 32 12.34 -6.31 -6.07
CA ILE A 32 13.18 -5.55 -6.98
C ILE A 32 13.91 -6.52 -7.91
N ASP A 33 13.96 -6.20 -9.19
CA ASP A 33 14.69 -6.98 -10.21
C ASP A 33 14.30 -8.46 -10.27
N GLY A 34 13.05 -8.76 -9.96
CA GLY A 34 12.56 -10.14 -9.97
C GLY A 34 13.09 -11.04 -8.86
N LYS A 35 13.78 -10.47 -7.87
CA LYS A 35 14.37 -11.22 -6.74
C LYS A 35 13.32 -11.57 -5.69
N LYS A 36 12.43 -12.46 -6.02
CA LYS A 36 11.28 -12.82 -5.17
C LYS A 36 11.70 -13.49 -3.85
N SER A 37 12.70 -14.34 -3.86
CA SER A 37 13.18 -15.00 -2.65
C SER A 37 13.70 -14.01 -1.60
N VAL A 38 14.32 -12.92 -2.05
CA VAL A 38 14.77 -11.83 -1.16
C VAL A 38 13.57 -11.11 -0.56
N ALA A 39 12.55 -10.79 -1.37
CA ALA A 39 11.32 -10.15 -0.89
C ALA A 39 10.59 -11.04 0.12
N GLU A 40 10.48 -12.33 -0.12
CA GLU A 40 9.89 -13.29 0.81
C GLU A 40 10.64 -13.32 2.15
N ARG A 41 11.96 -13.35 2.11
CA ARG A 41 12.80 -13.34 3.31
C ARG A 41 12.59 -12.07 4.13
N ILE A 42 12.52 -10.92 3.48
CA ILE A 42 12.26 -9.63 4.14
C ILE A 42 10.90 -9.63 4.82
N VAL A 43 9.86 -10.06 4.12
CA VAL A 43 8.49 -10.08 4.65
C VAL A 43 8.36 -11.04 5.82
N TYR A 44 8.85 -12.26 5.68
CA TYR A 44 8.79 -13.24 6.78
C TYR A 44 9.66 -12.81 7.98
N GLY A 45 10.82 -12.22 7.73
CA GLY A 45 11.64 -11.64 8.79
C GLY A 45 10.95 -10.50 9.52
N ALA A 46 10.25 -9.64 8.79
CA ALA A 46 9.44 -8.57 9.38
C ALA A 46 8.31 -9.12 10.27
N LEU A 47 7.61 -10.15 9.79
CA LEU A 47 6.53 -10.78 10.55
C LEU A 47 7.04 -11.44 11.85
N GLU A 48 8.19 -12.08 11.80
CA GLU A 48 8.84 -12.61 13.02
C GLU A 48 9.17 -11.50 14.03
N GLN A 49 9.70 -10.37 13.56
CA GLN A 49 10.00 -9.22 14.43
C GLN A 49 8.73 -8.62 15.04
N ILE A 50 7.63 -8.58 14.30
CA ILE A 50 6.34 -8.10 14.80
C ILE A 50 5.86 -8.98 15.96
N GLU A 51 5.91 -10.30 15.82
CA GLU A 51 5.54 -11.23 16.90
C GLU A 51 6.41 -11.04 18.15
N LYS A 52 7.72 -10.91 17.97
CA LYS A 52 8.65 -10.69 19.09
C LYS A 52 8.39 -9.38 19.83
N LYS A 53 8.08 -8.31 19.11
CA LYS A 53 7.90 -6.97 19.70
C LYS A 53 6.52 -6.76 20.29
N THR A 54 5.47 -7.27 19.65
CA THR A 54 4.08 -6.98 20.03
C THR A 54 3.40 -8.12 20.78
N GLY A 55 3.89 -9.34 20.63
CA GLY A 55 3.23 -10.54 21.15
C GLY A 55 1.90 -10.88 20.45
N LYS A 56 1.54 -10.14 19.42
CA LYS A 56 0.32 -10.37 18.63
C LYS A 56 0.63 -11.23 17.41
N ALA A 57 -0.40 -11.87 16.84
CA ALA A 57 -0.27 -12.59 15.58
C ALA A 57 0.17 -11.62 14.47
N ALA A 58 1.31 -11.92 13.84
CA ALA A 58 1.91 -11.01 12.85
C ALA A 58 1.02 -10.74 11.65
N ILE A 59 0.29 -11.76 11.19
CA ILE A 59 -0.63 -11.60 10.04
C ILE A 59 -1.78 -10.65 10.36
N GLU A 60 -2.27 -10.64 11.59
CA GLU A 60 -3.31 -9.71 12.03
C GLU A 60 -2.79 -8.27 12.04
N VAL A 61 -1.57 -8.07 12.53
CA VAL A 61 -0.92 -6.75 12.50
C VAL A 61 -0.72 -6.28 11.06
N PHE A 62 -0.28 -7.15 10.17
CA PHE A 62 -0.15 -6.85 8.75
C PHE A 62 -1.51 -6.44 8.13
N ASN A 63 -2.54 -7.22 8.36
CA ASN A 63 -3.87 -6.95 7.81
C ASN A 63 -4.42 -5.60 8.32
N GLU A 64 -4.25 -5.32 9.60
CA GLU A 64 -4.67 -4.05 10.21
C GLU A 64 -3.88 -2.87 9.66
N ALA A 65 -2.57 -3.01 9.50
CA ALA A 65 -1.71 -1.99 8.93
C ALA A 65 -2.13 -1.64 7.50
N ILE A 66 -2.37 -2.63 6.65
CA ILE A 66 -2.82 -2.44 5.28
C ILE A 66 -4.21 -1.81 5.24
N ALA A 67 -5.14 -2.28 6.06
CA ALA A 67 -6.48 -1.70 6.16
C ALA A 67 -6.43 -0.21 6.54
N ASN A 68 -5.60 0.15 7.50
CA ASN A 68 -5.44 1.54 7.94
C ASN A 68 -4.80 2.43 6.88
N ALA A 69 -3.93 1.89 6.03
CA ALA A 69 -3.25 2.64 4.99
C ALA A 69 -4.08 2.84 3.72
N LYS A 70 -5.17 2.12 3.54
CA LYS A 70 -6.02 2.22 2.34
C LYS A 70 -6.67 3.60 2.22
N PRO A 71 -6.47 4.33 1.10
CA PRO A 71 -7.18 5.58 0.86
C PRO A 71 -8.59 5.32 0.32
N ILE A 72 -9.54 6.17 0.68
CA ILE A 72 -10.92 6.13 0.16
C ILE A 72 -11.04 7.01 -1.08
N VAL A 73 -10.35 8.15 -1.08
CA VAL A 73 -10.37 9.14 -2.15
C VAL A 73 -8.96 9.52 -2.56
N GLU A 74 -8.80 9.91 -3.80
CA GLU A 74 -7.58 10.50 -4.34
C GLU A 74 -7.92 11.65 -5.27
N VAL A 75 -6.92 12.40 -5.72
CA VAL A 75 -7.10 13.44 -6.73
C VAL A 75 -6.50 13.00 -8.06
N LYS A 76 -7.24 13.27 -9.13
CA LYS A 76 -6.77 13.09 -10.50
C LYS A 76 -6.79 14.41 -11.23
N SER A 77 -5.75 14.67 -12.02
CA SER A 77 -5.72 15.84 -12.88
C SER A 77 -6.65 15.65 -14.05
N ARG A 78 -7.46 16.68 -14.31
CA ARG A 78 -8.33 16.76 -15.50
C ARG A 78 -8.18 18.13 -16.14
N ARG A 79 -8.01 18.14 -17.45
CA ARG A 79 -7.97 19.39 -18.22
C ARG A 79 -9.37 19.76 -18.70
N VAL A 80 -9.83 20.94 -18.30
CA VAL A 80 -11.13 21.48 -18.69
C VAL A 80 -10.94 22.93 -19.13
N GLY A 81 -11.34 23.25 -20.36
CA GLY A 81 -11.25 24.60 -20.88
C GLY A 81 -9.84 25.21 -20.88
N GLY A 82 -8.79 24.38 -21.06
CA GLY A 82 -7.40 24.81 -21.06
C GLY A 82 -6.75 24.93 -19.68
N ALA A 83 -7.50 24.78 -18.60
CA ALA A 83 -7.00 24.76 -17.21
C ALA A 83 -6.93 23.35 -16.68
N ASN A 84 -5.93 23.06 -15.84
CA ASN A 84 -5.80 21.80 -15.15
C ASN A 84 -6.45 21.88 -13.78
N TYR A 85 -7.38 20.97 -13.52
CA TYR A 85 -8.05 20.83 -12.23
C TYR A 85 -7.65 19.53 -11.55
N GLN A 86 -7.43 19.59 -10.24
CA GLN A 86 -7.27 18.41 -9.39
C GLN A 86 -8.66 17.99 -8.94
N VAL A 87 -9.13 16.83 -9.42
CA VAL A 87 -10.50 16.36 -9.20
C VAL A 87 -10.51 15.22 -8.21
N PRO A 88 -11.21 15.33 -7.06
CA PRO A 88 -11.36 14.22 -6.11
C PRO A 88 -12.16 13.09 -6.74
N VAL A 89 -11.66 11.87 -6.64
CA VAL A 89 -12.34 10.68 -7.12
C VAL A 89 -12.26 9.57 -6.07
N GLU A 90 -13.31 8.77 -6.01
CA GLU A 90 -13.30 7.58 -5.15
C GLU A 90 -12.33 6.54 -5.69
N VAL A 91 -11.57 5.92 -4.79
CA VAL A 91 -10.62 4.87 -5.14
C VAL A 91 -11.31 3.51 -5.10
N ARG A 92 -11.27 2.77 -6.20
CA ARG A 92 -11.81 1.40 -6.25
C ARG A 92 -11.00 0.44 -5.34
N PRO A 93 -11.63 -0.63 -4.80
CA PRO A 93 -10.99 -1.50 -3.80
C PRO A 93 -9.64 -2.07 -4.20
N SER A 94 -9.48 -2.54 -5.43
CA SER A 94 -8.19 -3.09 -5.90
C SER A 94 -7.07 -2.05 -5.90
N ARG A 95 -7.39 -0.81 -6.22
CA ARG A 95 -6.42 0.28 -6.20
C ARG A 95 -6.13 0.75 -4.77
N ARG A 96 -7.11 0.71 -3.87
CA ARG A 96 -6.88 1.01 -2.45
C ARG A 96 -5.80 0.10 -1.87
N LEU A 97 -5.92 -1.19 -2.14
CA LEU A 97 -4.95 -2.19 -1.71
C LEU A 97 -3.56 -1.91 -2.30
N ALA A 98 -3.49 -1.68 -3.61
CA ALA A 98 -2.23 -1.40 -4.28
C ALA A 98 -1.53 -0.14 -3.74
N LEU A 99 -2.28 0.92 -3.51
CA LEU A 99 -1.75 2.15 -2.94
C LEU A 99 -1.28 1.97 -1.50
N ALA A 100 -2.06 1.28 -0.68
CA ALA A 100 -1.69 0.97 0.71
C ALA A 100 -0.37 0.21 0.77
N MET A 101 -0.22 -0.83 -0.02
CA MET A 101 1.01 -1.65 -0.09
C MET A 101 2.21 -0.82 -0.55
N ARG A 102 2.01 0.00 -1.57
CA ARG A 102 3.07 0.86 -2.11
C ARG A 102 3.54 1.90 -1.09
N TRP A 103 2.61 2.52 -0.39
CA TRP A 103 2.95 3.52 0.63
C TRP A 103 3.63 2.92 1.85
N VAL A 104 3.22 1.74 2.28
CA VAL A 104 3.91 0.99 3.35
C VAL A 104 5.34 0.65 2.93
N ARG A 105 5.52 0.14 1.73
CA ARG A 105 6.85 -0.15 1.16
C ARG A 105 7.74 1.09 1.14
N ASP A 106 7.24 2.18 0.57
CA ASP A 106 8.03 3.41 0.40
C ASP A 106 8.35 4.06 1.74
N ALA A 107 7.40 4.06 2.67
CA ALA A 107 7.62 4.55 4.03
C ALA A 107 8.65 3.71 4.80
N ALA A 108 8.59 2.38 4.66
CA ALA A 108 9.56 1.49 5.26
C ALA A 108 10.98 1.76 4.74
N ARG A 109 11.13 1.94 3.44
CA ARG A 109 12.44 2.23 2.82
C ARG A 109 13.09 3.52 3.34
N LYS A 110 12.30 4.48 3.79
CA LYS A 110 12.79 5.76 4.32
C LYS A 110 13.15 5.71 5.81
N ARG A 111 12.86 4.63 6.49
CA ARG A 111 13.15 4.48 7.92
C ARG A 111 14.63 4.26 8.17
N GLY A 112 15.06 4.49 9.42
CA GLY A 112 16.47 4.44 9.81
C GLY A 112 16.97 3.14 10.41
N GLU A 113 16.13 2.09 10.52
CA GLU A 113 16.58 0.80 11.02
C GLU A 113 17.64 0.16 10.10
N LYS A 114 18.44 -0.76 10.64
CA LYS A 114 19.61 -1.32 9.94
C LYS A 114 19.29 -2.12 8.70
N SER A 115 18.18 -2.85 8.70
CA SER A 115 17.81 -3.76 7.62
C SER A 115 16.37 -3.54 7.18
N MET A 116 16.02 -3.98 5.98
CA MET A 116 14.68 -3.78 5.42
C MET A 116 13.61 -4.55 6.19
N ASP A 117 13.92 -5.73 6.72
CA ASP A 117 12.98 -6.48 7.55
C ASP A 117 12.63 -5.75 8.85
N LEU A 118 13.61 -5.11 9.49
CA LEU A 118 13.39 -4.28 10.67
C LEU A 118 12.63 -3.00 10.34
N ARG A 119 12.94 -2.35 9.23
CA ARG A 119 12.22 -1.17 8.74
C ARG A 119 10.76 -1.50 8.45
N LEU A 120 10.52 -2.60 7.76
CA LEU A 120 9.17 -3.04 7.42
C LEU A 120 8.36 -3.40 8.67
N ALA A 121 8.97 -4.13 9.61
CA ALA A 121 8.33 -4.44 10.89
C ALA A 121 7.92 -3.18 11.64
N GLY A 122 8.82 -2.20 11.73
CA GLY A 122 8.54 -0.92 12.37
C GLY A 122 7.40 -0.16 11.72
N GLU A 123 7.38 -0.09 10.39
CA GLU A 123 6.31 0.59 9.66
C GLU A 123 4.95 -0.12 9.80
N LEU A 124 4.93 -1.44 9.74
CA LEU A 124 3.69 -2.21 9.90
C LEU A 124 3.13 -2.06 11.33
N ILE A 125 3.97 -2.09 12.35
CA ILE A 125 3.54 -1.86 13.73
C ILE A 125 2.95 -0.46 13.87
N ASP A 126 3.64 0.56 13.39
CA ASP A 126 3.16 1.94 13.45
C ASP A 126 1.86 2.12 12.69
N ALA A 127 1.75 1.57 11.48
CA ALA A 127 0.53 1.66 10.68
C ALA A 127 -0.67 0.95 11.35
N ALA A 128 -0.44 -0.20 11.98
CA ALA A 128 -1.48 -0.89 12.74
C ALA A 128 -1.97 -0.08 13.93
N GLU A 129 -1.10 0.74 14.52
CA GLU A 129 -1.42 1.62 15.64
C GLU A 129 -1.94 3.01 15.21
N GLY A 130 -2.13 3.23 13.92
CA GLY A 130 -2.67 4.48 13.40
C GLY A 130 -1.66 5.60 13.19
N ARG A 131 -0.37 5.28 13.06
CA ARG A 131 0.70 6.26 12.85
C ARG A 131 1.71 5.78 11.78
N GLY A 132 2.73 6.55 11.52
CA GLY A 132 3.80 6.22 10.58
C GLY A 132 3.65 6.89 9.21
N GLY A 133 4.67 6.71 8.36
CA GLY A 133 4.78 7.40 7.08
C GLY A 133 3.69 7.03 6.07
N ALA A 134 3.25 5.78 6.07
CA ALA A 134 2.18 5.32 5.16
C ALA A 134 0.85 6.01 5.49
N LEU A 135 0.51 6.12 6.77
CA LEU A 135 -0.71 6.80 7.19
C LEU A 135 -0.63 8.32 7.00
N LYS A 136 0.55 8.91 7.17
CA LYS A 136 0.77 10.32 6.83
C LYS A 136 0.50 10.58 5.35
N LYS A 137 0.94 9.67 4.48
CA LYS A 137 0.67 9.75 3.04
C LYS A 137 -0.81 9.65 2.74
N ARG A 138 -1.52 8.72 3.38
CA ARG A 138 -2.98 8.60 3.25
C ARG A 138 -3.67 9.90 3.67
N GLU A 139 -3.32 10.45 4.82
CA GLU A 139 -3.91 11.69 5.33
C GLU A 139 -3.63 12.88 4.41
N GLU A 140 -2.42 12.96 3.85
CA GLU A 140 -2.07 13.98 2.86
C GLU A 140 -2.96 13.89 1.62
N VAL A 141 -3.14 12.69 1.08
CA VAL A 141 -3.99 12.46 -0.10
C VAL A 141 -5.46 12.80 0.22
N HIS A 142 -5.97 12.40 1.37
CA HIS A 142 -7.32 12.75 1.81
C HIS A 142 -7.49 14.26 1.99
N ARG A 143 -6.49 14.94 2.53
CA ARG A 143 -6.50 16.39 2.70
C ARG A 143 -6.50 17.12 1.35
N MET A 144 -5.70 16.65 0.40
CA MET A 144 -5.72 17.18 -0.97
C MET A 144 -7.08 17.01 -1.63
N ALA A 145 -7.70 15.86 -1.45
CA ALA A 145 -9.05 15.61 -1.98
C ALA A 145 -10.10 16.55 -1.36
N GLU A 146 -10.03 16.78 -0.06
CA GLU A 146 -10.92 17.71 0.63
C GLU A 146 -10.70 19.16 0.18
N ALA A 147 -9.44 19.57 0.02
CA ALA A 147 -9.09 20.90 -0.46
C ALA A 147 -9.59 21.17 -1.89
N ASN A 148 -9.73 20.12 -2.70
CA ASN A 148 -10.21 20.23 -4.09
C ASN A 148 -11.68 19.80 -4.25
N LYS A 149 -12.42 19.72 -3.18
CA LYS A 149 -13.83 19.27 -3.17
C LYS A 149 -14.71 20.10 -4.11
N ALA A 150 -14.45 21.40 -4.26
CA ALA A 150 -15.17 22.28 -5.16
C ALA A 150 -15.09 21.84 -6.63
N SER A 151 -14.05 21.09 -7.03
CA SER A 151 -13.88 20.57 -8.39
C SER A 151 -14.51 19.19 -8.60
N SER A 152 -15.24 18.67 -7.65
CA SER A 152 -15.82 17.32 -7.71
C SER A 152 -16.82 17.14 -8.87
N HIS A 153 -17.43 18.23 -9.34
CA HIS A 153 -18.35 18.24 -10.48
C HIS A 153 -17.65 17.94 -11.83
N PHE A 154 -16.31 18.01 -11.89
CA PHE A 154 -15.52 17.61 -13.06
C PHE A 154 -15.14 16.13 -13.08
N ARG A 155 -15.79 15.28 -12.32
CA ARG A 155 -15.48 13.84 -12.24
C ARG A 155 -15.46 13.18 -13.61
N PHE A 156 -14.55 12.23 -13.72
CA PHE A 156 -14.42 11.40 -14.92
C PHE A 156 -15.59 10.44 -15.08
#